data_6075d42ef58f441f3df0b3e1a14b7bab
#
_entry.id   6075d42ef58f441f3df0b3e1a14b7bab
#
_cell.length_a   1.000
_cell.length_b   1.000
_cell.length_c   1.000
_cell.angle_alpha   90.00
_cell.angle_beta   90.00
_cell.angle_gamma   90.00
#
_symmetry.space_group_name_H-M   'P 1'
#
loop_
_entity.id
_entity.type
_entity.pdbx_description
1 polymer ?
#
loop_
_entity_poly.entity_id
_entity_poly.type
_entity_poly.pdbx_seq_one_letter_code
_entity_poly.pdbx_strand_id
1 'polypeptide(L)'
;SSVTVLEERKERMAFSEPYLKSGLALVIRKDQEGIKSFADAKKNNLLIGAQVGTTSYFFLEKDPSIRKKGYQMYGHAVTDLINGKIDAVLGESTGTLFYQNQNKPLFEKIKMVGEIMTNEHYAIVFHKEDTELKTKVNAALENILKDGTVSQLHKKWDLGQAAQVPE
;
A
#
# COMPACT_ATOMS: atom_id res chain seq x y z
N SER A 1 11.58 -6.43 -3.86
CA SER A 1 11.09 -5.13 -4.35
C SER A 1 9.75 -4.79 -3.73
N SER A 2 9.29 -3.54 -3.91
CA SER A 2 8.03 -3.03 -3.35
C SER A 2 7.96 -3.15 -1.81
N VAL A 3 9.05 -2.82 -1.17
CA VAL A 3 9.15 -2.80 0.29
C VAL A 3 9.18 -1.35 0.73
N THR A 4 8.27 -0.99 1.63
CA THR A 4 8.26 0.35 2.23
C THR A 4 9.55 0.61 3.00
N VAL A 5 10.19 1.73 2.71
CA VAL A 5 11.39 2.19 3.41
C VAL A 5 10.98 2.66 4.79
N LEU A 6 11.43 1.95 5.82
CA LEU A 6 11.26 2.30 7.23
C LEU A 6 12.62 2.31 7.92
N GLU A 7 12.83 3.21 8.87
CA GLU A 7 14.09 3.29 9.62
C GLU A 7 14.41 1.98 10.34
N GLU A 8 13.42 1.36 10.97
CA GLU A 8 13.56 0.06 11.63
C GLU A 8 14.03 -1.06 10.66
N ARG A 9 13.61 -0.99 9.40
CA ARG A 9 14.03 -1.96 8.37
C ARG A 9 15.46 -1.70 7.89
N LYS A 10 15.92 -0.45 7.90
CA LYS A 10 17.31 -0.09 7.55
C LYS A 10 18.35 -0.68 8.49
N GLU A 11 17.94 -1.04 9.71
CA GLU A 11 18.83 -1.73 10.66
C GLU A 11 19.23 -3.14 10.16
N ARG A 12 18.39 -3.79 9.38
CA ARG A 12 18.55 -5.19 8.96
C ARG A 12 18.80 -5.37 7.47
N MET A 13 18.46 -4.39 6.65
CA MET A 13 18.55 -4.48 5.19
C MET A 13 18.97 -3.15 4.56
N ALA A 14 19.56 -3.21 3.37
CA ALA A 14 19.86 -2.05 2.56
C ALA A 14 18.76 -1.80 1.53
N PHE A 15 18.52 -0.54 1.20
CA PHE A 15 17.51 -0.11 0.23
C PHE A 15 18.14 0.58 -0.96
N SER A 16 17.54 0.42 -2.14
CA SER A 16 17.82 1.28 -3.29
C SER A 16 17.30 2.69 -3.04
N GLU A 17 17.57 3.59 -3.99
CA GLU A 17 16.76 4.80 -4.13
C GLU A 17 15.28 4.42 -4.32
N PRO A 18 14.34 5.20 -3.78
CA PRO A 18 12.92 4.94 -3.93
C PRO A 18 12.48 5.15 -5.38
N TYR A 19 11.55 4.31 -5.85
CA TYR A 19 11.06 4.37 -7.24
C TYR A 19 9.55 4.52 -7.35
N LEU A 20 8.81 4.39 -6.24
CA LEU A 20 7.36 4.50 -6.21
C LEU A 20 6.92 5.12 -4.89
N LYS A 21 6.02 6.10 -4.98
CA LYS A 21 5.34 6.66 -3.82
C LYS A 21 4.05 5.91 -3.56
N SER A 22 3.76 5.64 -2.31
CA SER A 22 2.54 5.00 -1.84
C SER A 22 2.09 5.61 -0.52
N GLY A 23 1.08 5.05 0.08
CA GLY A 23 0.63 5.39 1.43
C GLY A 23 -0.59 4.56 1.79
N LEU A 24 -0.97 4.59 3.06
CA LEU A 24 -2.10 3.82 3.55
C LEU A 24 -3.43 4.43 3.11
N ALA A 25 -4.32 3.59 2.63
CA ALA A 25 -5.66 3.96 2.21
C ALA A 25 -6.71 3.03 2.83
N LEU A 26 -7.82 3.61 3.23
CA LEU A 26 -8.97 2.86 3.72
C LEU A 26 -9.87 2.46 2.55
N VAL A 27 -10.23 1.19 2.52
CA VAL A 27 -11.11 0.59 1.51
C VAL A 27 -12.35 0.06 2.19
N ILE A 28 -13.50 0.41 1.64
CA ILE A 28 -14.82 -0.05 2.11
C ILE A 28 -15.64 -0.59 0.94
N ARG A 29 -16.77 -1.24 1.22
CA ARG A 29 -17.73 -1.58 0.16
C ARG A 29 -18.36 -0.32 -0.44
N LYS A 30 -18.70 -0.35 -1.72
CA LYS A 30 -19.33 0.79 -2.41
C LYS A 30 -20.69 1.17 -1.86
N ASP A 31 -21.45 0.18 -1.40
CA ASP A 31 -22.79 0.33 -0.82
C ASP A 31 -22.77 0.84 0.62
N GLN A 32 -21.58 0.90 1.25
CA GLN A 32 -21.44 1.39 2.61
C GLN A 32 -21.44 2.91 2.62
N GLU A 33 -22.46 3.47 3.25
CA GLU A 33 -22.65 4.91 3.41
C GLU A 33 -22.13 5.40 4.78
N GLY A 34 -21.90 6.72 4.89
CA GLY A 34 -21.53 7.36 6.16
C GLY A 34 -20.06 7.22 6.57
N ILE A 35 -19.27 6.40 5.86
CA ILE A 35 -17.83 6.25 6.13
C ILE A 35 -17.05 6.98 5.04
N LYS A 36 -16.44 8.10 5.41
CA LYS A 36 -15.68 8.96 4.49
C LYS A 36 -14.20 9.05 4.83
N SER A 37 -13.81 8.51 5.99
CA SER A 37 -12.44 8.61 6.49
C SER A 37 -12.11 7.46 7.44
N PHE A 38 -10.83 7.30 7.78
CA PHE A 38 -10.40 6.39 8.84
C PHE A 38 -10.96 6.79 10.22
N ALA A 39 -11.11 8.09 10.45
CA ALA A 39 -11.72 8.57 11.70
C ALA A 39 -13.18 8.12 11.84
N ASP A 40 -13.95 8.12 10.74
CA ASP A 40 -15.31 7.60 10.74
C ASP A 40 -15.33 6.09 11.00
N ALA A 41 -14.42 5.34 10.38
CA ALA A 41 -14.30 3.91 10.62
C ALA A 41 -14.02 3.59 12.09
N LYS A 42 -13.11 4.34 12.72
CA LYS A 42 -12.81 4.21 14.14
C LYS A 42 -14.01 4.59 15.02
N LYS A 43 -14.65 5.74 14.75
CA LYS A 43 -15.82 6.22 15.50
C LYS A 43 -16.98 5.22 15.46
N ASN A 44 -17.19 4.56 14.31
CA ASN A 44 -18.22 3.55 14.13
C ASN A 44 -17.78 2.14 14.54
N ASN A 45 -16.60 2.00 15.17
CA ASN A 45 -16.08 0.73 15.68
C ASN A 45 -16.02 -0.38 14.62
N LEU A 46 -15.65 -0.04 13.38
CA LEU A 46 -15.59 -0.98 12.29
C LEU A 46 -14.48 -2.03 12.50
N LEU A 47 -14.74 -3.26 12.03
CA LEU A 47 -13.73 -4.30 11.97
C LEU A 47 -12.86 -4.11 10.70
N ILE A 48 -11.60 -3.76 10.90
CA ILE A 48 -10.67 -3.42 9.82
C ILE A 48 -9.69 -4.56 9.58
N GLY A 49 -9.68 -5.08 8.36
CA GLY A 49 -8.70 -6.08 7.90
C GLY A 49 -7.42 -5.42 7.41
N ALA A 50 -6.26 -6.08 7.63
CA ALA A 50 -4.99 -5.71 7.04
C ALA A 50 -4.08 -6.93 6.87
N GLN A 51 -3.12 -6.87 5.95
CA GLN A 51 -2.14 -7.93 5.79
C GLN A 51 -1.08 -7.85 6.89
N VAL A 52 -0.84 -8.96 7.57
CA VAL A 52 0.18 -9.07 8.64
C VAL A 52 1.58 -8.77 8.08
N GLY A 53 2.41 -8.11 8.87
CA GLY A 53 3.78 -7.75 8.49
C GLY A 53 3.90 -6.55 7.54
N THR A 54 2.78 -5.87 7.23
CA THR A 54 2.77 -4.64 6.44
C THR A 54 2.65 -3.41 7.33
N THR A 55 2.96 -2.24 6.76
CA THR A 55 2.77 -0.94 7.42
C THR A 55 1.31 -0.71 7.82
N SER A 56 0.36 -1.21 7.03
CA SER A 56 -1.07 -1.16 7.33
C SER A 56 -1.40 -1.87 8.65
N TYR A 57 -0.90 -3.08 8.81
CA TYR A 57 -1.16 -3.86 10.02
C TYR A 57 -0.49 -3.22 11.25
N PHE A 58 0.77 -2.80 11.12
CA PHE A 58 1.49 -2.09 12.20
C PHE A 58 0.81 -0.77 12.57
N PHE A 59 0.23 -0.06 11.59
CA PHE A 59 -0.55 1.14 11.87
C PHE A 59 -1.76 0.85 12.76
N LEU A 60 -2.50 -0.22 12.46
CA LEU A 60 -3.64 -0.64 13.29
C LEU A 60 -3.23 -1.14 14.68
N GLU A 61 -2.04 -1.75 14.81
CA GLU A 61 -1.54 -2.24 16.10
C GLU A 61 -1.20 -1.13 17.09
N LYS A 62 -0.83 0.07 16.59
CA LYS A 62 -0.50 1.22 17.44
C LYS A 62 -1.69 1.71 18.28
N ASP A 63 -2.90 1.38 17.87
CA ASP A 63 -4.12 1.78 18.61
C ASP A 63 -4.94 0.55 19.02
N PRO A 64 -4.86 0.15 20.31
CA PRO A 64 -5.60 -1.01 20.81
C PRO A 64 -7.13 -0.87 20.75
N SER A 65 -7.65 0.35 20.60
CA SER A 65 -9.09 0.59 20.47
C SER A 65 -9.66 0.19 19.11
N ILE A 66 -8.80 -0.06 18.11
CA ILE A 66 -9.22 -0.44 16.77
C ILE A 66 -9.50 -1.95 16.73
N ARG A 67 -10.71 -2.29 16.31
CA ARG A 67 -11.06 -3.68 15.99
C ARG A 67 -10.38 -4.07 14.70
N LYS A 68 -9.44 -5.02 14.77
CA LYS A 68 -8.63 -5.43 13.61
C LYS A 68 -8.62 -6.93 13.40
N LYS A 69 -8.44 -7.35 12.15
CA LYS A 69 -8.24 -8.74 11.74
C LYS A 69 -7.03 -8.84 10.81
N GLY A 70 -6.05 -9.66 11.18
CA GLY A 70 -4.87 -9.95 10.37
C GLY A 70 -5.16 -10.99 9.28
N TYR A 71 -4.58 -10.79 8.11
CA TYR A 71 -4.64 -11.70 6.96
C TYR A 71 -3.25 -12.01 6.45
N GLN A 72 -3.03 -13.23 5.95
CA GLN A 72 -1.76 -13.60 5.32
C GLN A 72 -1.58 -12.93 3.95
N MET A 73 -2.66 -12.65 3.25
CA MET A 73 -2.65 -12.01 1.94
C MET A 73 -3.70 -10.90 1.87
N TYR A 74 -3.34 -9.79 1.24
CA TYR A 74 -4.23 -8.65 1.04
C TYR A 74 -5.54 -9.04 0.32
N GLY A 75 -5.45 -9.87 -0.73
CA GLY A 75 -6.64 -10.33 -1.48
C GLY A 75 -7.66 -11.08 -0.62
N HIS A 76 -7.23 -11.80 0.42
CA HIS A 76 -8.15 -12.47 1.36
C HIS A 76 -8.92 -11.44 2.20
N ALA A 77 -8.26 -10.37 2.65
CA ALA A 77 -8.93 -9.28 3.35
C ALA A 77 -9.99 -8.61 2.46
N VAL A 78 -9.63 -8.32 1.20
CA VAL A 78 -10.57 -7.74 0.22
C VAL A 78 -11.75 -8.67 -0.05
N THR A 79 -11.51 -9.96 -0.18
CA THR A 79 -12.59 -10.95 -0.36
C THR A 79 -13.54 -10.98 0.84
N ASP A 80 -13.01 -10.96 2.05
CA ASP A 80 -13.83 -10.92 3.26
C ASP A 80 -14.59 -9.59 3.41
N LEU A 81 -14.00 -8.47 2.96
CA LEU A 81 -14.70 -7.17 2.88
C LEU A 81 -15.91 -7.25 1.93
N ILE A 82 -15.73 -7.77 0.72
CA ILE A 82 -16.79 -7.88 -0.29
C ILE A 82 -17.91 -8.80 0.20
N ASN A 83 -17.57 -9.85 0.94
CA ASN A 83 -18.53 -10.79 1.52
C ASN A 83 -19.16 -10.30 2.85
N GLY A 84 -18.83 -9.10 3.30
CA GLY A 84 -19.40 -8.51 4.53
C GLY A 84 -18.92 -9.14 5.83
N LYS A 85 -17.82 -9.92 5.82
CA LYS A 85 -17.25 -10.52 7.03
C LYS A 85 -16.39 -9.55 7.84
N ILE A 86 -15.91 -8.48 7.20
CA ILE A 86 -15.27 -7.33 7.80
C ILE A 86 -15.85 -6.07 7.18
N ASP A 87 -15.63 -4.92 7.81
CA ASP A 87 -16.28 -3.66 7.43
C ASP A 87 -15.39 -2.79 6.56
N ALA A 88 -14.07 -2.92 6.71
CA ALA A 88 -13.08 -2.14 5.95
C ALA A 88 -11.78 -2.92 5.80
N VAL A 89 -10.93 -2.50 4.87
CA VAL A 89 -9.53 -2.96 4.72
C VAL A 89 -8.63 -1.75 4.74
N LEU A 90 -7.56 -1.81 5.52
CA LEU A 90 -6.45 -0.87 5.42
C LEU A 90 -5.33 -1.50 4.59
N GLY A 91 -4.94 -0.84 3.53
CA GLY A 91 -3.90 -1.31 2.61
C GLY A 91 -3.14 -0.16 1.97
N GLU A 92 -2.10 -0.50 1.22
CA GLU A 92 -1.38 0.50 0.45
C GLU A 92 -2.20 0.91 -0.78
N SER A 93 -2.23 2.20 -1.08
CA SER A 93 -3.02 2.80 -2.17
C SER A 93 -2.67 2.20 -3.53
N THR A 94 -1.40 2.01 -3.83
CA THR A 94 -0.92 1.42 -5.10
C THR A 94 -1.30 -0.05 -5.23
N GLY A 95 -1.21 -0.84 -4.16
CA GLY A 95 -1.66 -2.23 -4.14
C GLY A 95 -3.17 -2.34 -4.34
N THR A 96 -3.94 -1.46 -3.72
CA THR A 96 -5.40 -1.39 -3.89
C THR A 96 -5.78 -1.08 -5.34
N LEU A 97 -5.16 -0.07 -5.95
CA LEU A 97 -5.39 0.29 -7.35
C LEU A 97 -5.01 -0.84 -8.31
N PHE A 98 -3.88 -1.50 -8.07
CA PHE A 98 -3.47 -2.66 -8.86
C PHE A 98 -4.54 -3.76 -8.85
N TYR A 99 -5.01 -4.16 -7.67
CA TYR A 99 -6.08 -5.15 -7.56
C TYR A 99 -7.38 -4.68 -8.22
N GLN A 100 -7.75 -3.42 -8.03
CA GLN A 100 -8.94 -2.83 -8.63
C GLN A 100 -8.91 -2.93 -10.16
N ASN A 101 -7.75 -2.70 -10.78
CA ASN A 101 -7.58 -2.72 -12.21
C ASN A 101 -7.51 -4.13 -12.81
N GLN A 102 -6.99 -5.11 -12.05
CA GLN A 102 -6.85 -6.50 -12.51
C GLN A 102 -8.17 -7.32 -12.45
N ASN A 103 -9.03 -7.03 -11.48
CA ASN A 103 -10.26 -7.79 -11.25
C ASN A 103 -11.49 -6.88 -11.20
N LYS A 104 -11.72 -6.10 -12.26
CA LYS A 104 -12.78 -5.10 -12.33
C LYS A 104 -14.14 -5.54 -11.77
N PRO A 105 -14.72 -6.72 -12.12
CA PRO A 105 -16.04 -7.09 -11.62
C PRO A 105 -16.08 -7.28 -10.09
N LEU A 106 -15.00 -7.77 -9.50
CA LEU A 106 -14.91 -7.96 -8.06
C LEU A 106 -14.68 -6.62 -7.34
N PHE A 107 -13.82 -5.79 -7.90
CA PHE A 107 -13.42 -4.52 -7.32
C PHE A 107 -14.35 -3.34 -7.62
N GLU A 108 -15.33 -3.53 -8.53
CA GLU A 108 -16.45 -2.61 -8.66
C GLU A 108 -17.30 -2.53 -7.40
N LYS A 109 -17.19 -3.50 -6.49
CA LYS A 109 -17.92 -3.56 -5.22
C LYS A 109 -17.25 -2.78 -4.08
N ILE A 110 -16.04 -2.27 -4.28
CA ILE A 110 -15.27 -1.55 -3.26
C ILE A 110 -14.84 -0.16 -3.74
N LYS A 111 -14.51 0.71 -2.78
CA LYS A 111 -13.98 2.05 -3.03
C LYS A 111 -12.97 2.43 -1.96
N MET A 112 -11.96 3.17 -2.35
CA MET A 112 -11.11 3.88 -1.39
C MET A 112 -11.85 5.11 -0.87
N VAL A 113 -11.66 5.45 0.40
CA VAL A 113 -12.27 6.61 1.05
C VAL A 113 -11.26 7.37 1.89
N GLY A 114 -11.47 8.68 1.96
CA GLY A 114 -10.58 9.59 2.67
C GLY A 114 -9.28 9.88 1.90
N GLU A 115 -8.39 10.58 2.56
CA GLU A 115 -7.06 10.88 2.04
C GLU A 115 -6.09 9.70 2.25
N ILE A 116 -5.02 9.68 1.47
CA ILE A 116 -3.90 8.77 1.73
C ILE A 116 -3.24 9.20 3.04
N MET A 117 -3.23 8.29 4.01
CA MET A 117 -2.96 8.59 5.42
C MET A 117 -1.48 8.72 5.75
N THR A 118 -0.61 8.14 4.91
CA THR A 118 0.85 8.14 5.12
C THR A 118 1.57 8.49 3.83
N ASN A 119 2.82 8.96 3.98
CA ASN A 119 3.73 9.20 2.85
C ASN A 119 4.79 8.10 2.86
N GLU A 120 4.56 7.05 2.10
CA GLU A 120 5.44 5.88 2.02
C GLU A 120 6.13 5.81 0.66
N HIS A 121 7.33 5.23 0.66
CA HIS A 121 8.11 5.04 -0.54
C HIS A 121 8.55 3.58 -0.65
N TYR A 122 8.42 3.01 -1.86
CA TYR A 122 8.92 1.67 -2.14
C TYR A 122 10.32 1.70 -2.72
N ALA A 123 11.13 0.77 -2.25
CA ALA A 123 12.47 0.54 -2.75
C ALA A 123 12.74 -0.95 -2.98
N ILE A 124 13.85 -1.22 -3.64
CA ILE A 124 14.41 -2.57 -3.78
C ILE A 124 15.27 -2.84 -2.54
N VAL A 125 15.15 -4.04 -2.00
CA VAL A 125 15.86 -4.46 -0.79
C VAL A 125 17.02 -5.37 -1.15
N PHE A 126 18.14 -5.18 -0.45
CA PHE A 126 19.36 -5.96 -0.55
C PHE A 126 19.80 -6.44 0.83
N HIS A 127 20.64 -7.47 0.85
CA HIS A 127 21.45 -7.75 2.02
C HIS A 127 22.39 -6.56 2.31
N LYS A 128 22.65 -6.27 3.57
CA LYS A 128 23.44 -5.08 3.95
C LYS A 128 24.83 -5.04 3.31
N GLU A 129 25.42 -6.21 3.09
CA GLU A 129 26.76 -6.37 2.53
C GLU A 129 26.81 -6.30 1.00
N ASP A 130 25.64 -6.35 0.32
CA ASP A 130 25.54 -6.33 -1.15
C ASP A 130 25.70 -4.92 -1.73
N THR A 131 26.74 -4.23 -1.32
CA THR A 131 26.98 -2.82 -1.69
C THR A 131 27.22 -2.65 -3.20
N GLU A 132 27.95 -3.55 -3.82
CA GLU A 132 28.20 -3.51 -5.26
C GLU A 132 26.92 -3.68 -6.08
N LEU A 133 26.08 -4.67 -5.72
CA LEU A 133 24.81 -4.91 -6.39
C LEU A 133 23.88 -3.71 -6.22
N LYS A 134 23.79 -3.15 -5.01
CA LYS A 134 23.00 -1.94 -4.72
C LYS A 134 23.44 -0.78 -5.61
N THR A 135 24.74 -0.56 -5.74
CA THR A 135 25.29 0.54 -6.56
C THR A 135 24.90 0.38 -8.03
N LYS A 136 25.03 -0.84 -8.59
CA LYS A 136 24.65 -1.14 -9.97
C LYS A 136 23.15 -0.97 -10.21
N VAL A 137 22.33 -1.42 -9.27
CA VAL A 137 20.87 -1.28 -9.35
C VAL A 137 20.45 0.17 -9.24
N ASN A 138 21.05 0.97 -8.35
CA ASN A 138 20.75 2.38 -8.25
C ASN A 138 21.10 3.14 -9.52
N ALA A 139 22.25 2.86 -10.16
CA ALA A 139 22.63 3.45 -11.44
C ALA A 139 21.62 3.11 -12.55
N ALA A 140 21.17 1.86 -12.61
CA ALA A 140 20.15 1.45 -13.59
C ALA A 140 18.78 2.12 -13.27
N LEU A 141 18.41 2.19 -12.00
CA LEU A 141 17.17 2.82 -11.55
C LEU A 141 17.14 4.32 -11.89
N GLU A 142 18.24 5.03 -11.65
CA GLU A 142 18.38 6.44 -12.01
C GLU A 142 18.14 6.67 -13.52
N ASN A 143 18.69 5.80 -14.38
CA ASN A 143 18.47 5.89 -15.81
C ASN A 143 17.01 5.72 -16.20
N ILE A 144 16.31 4.69 -15.69
CA ILE A 144 14.90 4.44 -16.03
C ILE A 144 13.93 5.45 -15.38
N LEU A 145 14.35 6.13 -14.31
CA LEU A 145 13.62 7.26 -13.74
C LEU A 145 13.73 8.48 -14.67
N LYS A 146 14.95 8.80 -15.15
CA LYS A 146 15.21 9.95 -16.00
C LYS A 146 14.64 9.82 -17.41
N ASP A 147 14.63 8.63 -17.99
CA ASP A 147 14.11 8.40 -19.36
C ASP A 147 12.58 8.29 -19.42
N GLY A 148 11.90 8.35 -18.27
CA GLY A 148 10.45 8.30 -18.16
C GLY A 148 9.86 6.89 -18.20
N THR A 149 10.66 5.83 -18.24
CA THR A 149 10.19 4.43 -18.22
C THR A 149 9.30 4.15 -17.02
N VAL A 150 9.70 4.58 -15.83
CA VAL A 150 8.92 4.38 -14.60
C VAL A 150 7.58 5.10 -14.70
N SER A 151 7.55 6.35 -15.18
CA SER A 151 6.31 7.10 -15.38
C SER A 151 5.35 6.43 -16.38
N GLN A 152 5.90 5.83 -17.44
CA GLN A 152 5.10 5.05 -18.41
C GLN A 152 4.50 3.79 -17.76
N LEU A 153 5.27 3.10 -16.91
CA LEU A 153 4.78 1.94 -16.17
C LEU A 153 3.68 2.33 -15.19
N HIS A 154 3.80 3.46 -14.49
CA HIS A 154 2.74 3.96 -13.61
C HIS A 154 1.43 4.21 -14.37
N LYS A 155 1.51 4.83 -15.55
CA LYS A 155 0.35 5.04 -16.42
C LYS A 155 -0.23 3.73 -16.91
N LYS A 156 0.63 2.81 -17.38
CA LYS A 156 0.21 1.48 -17.88
C LYS A 156 -0.58 0.69 -16.83
N TRP A 157 -0.18 0.77 -15.57
CA TRP A 157 -0.79 0.04 -14.48
C TRP A 157 -1.84 0.85 -13.72
N ASP A 158 -2.12 2.09 -14.16
CA ASP A 158 -3.11 3.01 -13.56
C ASP A 158 -2.97 3.14 -12.03
N LEU A 159 -1.74 3.41 -11.60
CA LEU A 159 -1.41 3.51 -10.16
C LEU A 159 -1.81 4.86 -9.54
N GLY A 160 -2.48 5.73 -10.32
CA GLY A 160 -2.93 7.04 -9.89
C GLY A 160 -1.80 8.10 -9.85
N GLN A 161 -2.20 9.37 -9.74
CA GLN A 161 -1.25 10.49 -9.68
C GLN A 161 -0.42 10.50 -8.39
N ALA A 162 -0.95 9.91 -7.31
CA ALA A 162 -0.27 9.83 -6.02
C ALA A 162 0.97 8.90 -6.02
N ALA A 163 1.10 8.05 -7.04
CA ALA A 163 2.22 7.12 -7.21
C ALA A 163 3.44 7.76 -7.88
N GLN A 164 3.47 9.09 -8.06
CA GLN A 164 4.60 9.79 -8.66
C GLN A 164 5.88 9.50 -7.89
N VAL A 165 6.93 9.25 -8.65
CA VAL A 165 8.28 9.07 -8.11
C VAL A 165 8.68 10.32 -7.35
N PRO A 166 9.32 10.19 -6.19
CA PRO A 166 9.91 11.35 -5.53
C PRO A 166 10.94 12.02 -6.46
N GLU A 167 10.86 13.34 -6.55
CA GLU A 167 11.89 14.15 -7.19
C GLU A 167 13.19 14.11 -6.39
#